data_26a1ceb3d2161f4658bc6513d8bba9da
#
_entry.id   26a1ceb3d2161f4658bc6513d8bba9da
#
_cell.length_a   1.000
_cell.length_b   1.000
_cell.length_c   1.000
_cell.angle_alpha   90.00
_cell.angle_beta   90.00
_cell.angle_gamma   90.00
#
_symmetry.space_group_name_H-M   'P 1'
#
loop_
_entity.id
_entity.type
_entity.pdbx_description
1 polymer ?
#
loop_
_entity_poly.entity_id
_entity_poly.type
_entity_poly.pdbx_seq_one_letter_code
_entity_poly.pdbx_strand_id
1 'polypeptide(L)'
;MSRRKETNVPSVTKPSLRFRVAAALALAIALPFSVTACGGGGGSEAGKITIGTKFDQPGLGLKNPDGKMSGFDVDVATYVAGELGFKPEDIEWKESPSGQRETLIQNDQVKFIAATYSITDARKEKVDFAGPYLITGQSLLVKADNTDITGAESLQNNKKLCSVSGSTPAQRIKDKYPGVQLQQYDTYSACVEALKNGAVDAVTTDEVILAGYAAQTPGAFKVVGGTFSEEKYGIGLKKDDTELRTKINDAIEKMEKDGAWKAAFDKNLGPAGITAPAPPAVDRY
;
A
#
# COMPACT_ATOMS: atom_id res chain seq x y z
N MET A 1 -37.82 52.86 4.97
CA MET A 1 -36.85 53.98 5.16
C MET A 1 -35.61 53.38 5.83
N SER A 2 -34.52 53.18 5.10
CA SER A 2 -33.18 53.36 5.61
C SER A 2 -32.17 53.19 4.47
N ARG A 3 -31.20 54.05 4.47
CA ARG A 3 -30.35 54.48 3.38
C ARG A 3 -29.24 53.47 3.07
N ARG A 4 -29.01 53.24 1.75
CA ARG A 4 -27.73 52.74 1.21
C ARG A 4 -26.60 53.71 1.52
N LYS A 5 -25.45 53.14 1.91
CA LYS A 5 -24.15 53.83 1.86
C LYS A 5 -23.32 53.18 0.76
N GLU A 6 -23.08 53.95 -0.29
CA GLU A 6 -22.07 53.69 -1.30
C GLU A 6 -20.70 54.06 -0.73
N THR A 7 -19.72 53.18 -0.91
CA THR A 7 -18.31 53.48 -0.64
C THR A 7 -17.49 53.39 -1.94
N ASN A 8 -16.93 54.57 -2.25
CA ASN A 8 -16.05 54.86 -3.38
C ASN A 8 -14.81 53.99 -3.44
N VAL A 9 -14.46 53.55 -4.68
CA VAL A 9 -13.19 52.91 -5.04
C VAL A 9 -12.32 53.97 -5.74
N PRO A 10 -11.08 54.23 -5.33
CA PRO A 10 -10.18 55.08 -6.09
C PRO A 10 -9.44 54.32 -7.19
N SER A 11 -9.52 54.90 -8.38
CA SER A 11 -8.80 54.54 -9.60
C SER A 11 -7.30 54.82 -9.45
N VAL A 12 -6.45 53.81 -9.76
CA VAL A 12 -4.98 53.98 -9.84
C VAL A 12 -4.53 53.90 -11.29
N THR A 13 -4.04 55.02 -11.78
CA THR A 13 -3.48 55.23 -13.10
C THR A 13 -2.10 54.58 -13.26
N LYS A 14 -1.89 53.93 -14.42
CA LYS A 14 -0.59 53.34 -14.86
C LYS A 14 0.33 54.42 -15.44
N PRO A 15 1.63 54.43 -15.15
CA PRO A 15 2.63 55.18 -15.95
C PRO A 15 3.20 54.31 -17.07
N SER A 16 3.18 54.84 -18.26
CA SER A 16 3.84 54.34 -19.47
C SER A 16 5.33 54.67 -19.44
N LEU A 17 6.21 53.67 -19.61
CA LEU A 17 7.64 53.89 -19.78
C LEU A 17 8.04 53.56 -21.23
N ARG A 18 8.55 54.59 -21.91
CA ARG A 18 8.96 54.55 -23.32
C ARG A 18 10.32 53.93 -23.46
N PHE A 19 10.45 53.06 -24.48
CA PHE A 19 11.64 52.47 -25.00
C PHE A 19 12.70 53.49 -25.46
N ARG A 20 13.97 53.17 -25.17
CA ARG A 20 15.13 53.65 -25.94
C ARG A 20 15.95 52.48 -26.45
N VAL A 21 15.99 52.36 -27.77
CA VAL A 21 16.82 51.44 -28.53
C VAL A 21 18.24 52.01 -28.55
N ALA A 22 19.22 51.17 -28.20
CA ALA A 22 20.61 51.41 -28.51
C ALA A 22 21.18 50.13 -29.14
N ALA A 23 21.56 50.28 -30.39
CA ALA A 23 22.28 49.26 -31.18
C ALA A 23 23.76 49.22 -30.76
N ALA A 24 24.31 48.05 -30.57
CA ALA A 24 25.74 47.83 -30.49
C ALA A 24 26.15 46.53 -31.22
N LEU A 25 27.18 46.66 -32.01
CA LEU A 25 27.75 45.78 -33.00
C LEU A 25 28.14 44.39 -32.50
N ALA A 26 28.08 43.48 -33.46
CA ALA A 26 28.57 42.13 -33.41
C ALA A 26 30.12 42.05 -33.38
N LEU A 27 30.66 41.19 -32.53
CA LEU A 27 32.01 40.62 -32.68
C LEU A 27 31.89 39.09 -32.62
N ALA A 28 32.08 38.44 -33.76
CA ALA A 28 32.11 36.99 -33.89
C ALA A 28 33.46 36.48 -33.39
N ILE A 29 33.47 35.73 -32.28
CA ILE A 29 34.61 34.91 -31.87
C ILE A 29 34.25 33.46 -32.11
N ALA A 30 34.88 32.86 -33.13
CA ALA A 30 34.79 31.42 -33.38
C ALA A 30 35.65 30.67 -32.36
N LEU A 31 35.02 29.91 -31.47
CA LEU A 31 35.65 28.92 -30.62
C LEU A 31 35.48 27.53 -31.23
N PRO A 32 36.53 26.68 -31.29
CA PRO A 32 36.39 25.33 -31.82
C PRO A 32 35.63 24.46 -30.87
N PHE A 33 34.54 23.84 -31.32
CA PHE A 33 33.83 22.75 -30.65
C PHE A 33 34.76 21.54 -30.57
N SER A 34 35.37 21.33 -29.40
CA SER A 34 35.96 20.03 -29.05
C SER A 34 34.84 19.09 -28.70
N VAL A 35 34.43 18.23 -29.63
CA VAL A 35 33.55 17.11 -29.38
C VAL A 35 34.34 16.06 -28.58
N THR A 36 34.28 16.13 -27.25
CA THR A 36 34.74 15.05 -26.41
C THR A 36 33.62 13.99 -26.40
N ALA A 37 33.79 12.98 -27.24
CA ALA A 37 33.02 11.75 -27.16
C ALA A 37 33.41 11.02 -25.87
N CYS A 38 32.75 11.29 -24.76
CA CYS A 38 32.75 10.40 -23.61
C CYS A 38 31.72 9.29 -23.88
N GLY A 39 32.20 8.18 -24.45
CA GLY A 39 31.52 6.91 -24.33
C GLY A 39 31.67 6.43 -22.89
N GLY A 40 30.60 6.02 -22.28
CA GLY A 40 30.65 5.38 -20.96
C GLY A 40 29.32 5.40 -20.26
N GLY A 41 28.64 4.26 -20.22
CA GLY A 41 27.77 3.87 -19.16
C GLY A 41 26.53 4.77 -18.94
N GLY A 42 25.47 4.54 -19.69
CA GLY A 42 24.15 5.06 -19.37
C GLY A 42 23.62 4.42 -18.10
N GLY A 43 24.05 4.89 -16.93
CA GLY A 43 23.26 4.83 -15.73
C GLY A 43 22.24 5.94 -15.85
N SER A 44 21.03 5.67 -16.31
CA SER A 44 19.91 6.57 -16.06
C SER A 44 19.80 6.69 -14.55
N GLU A 45 20.04 7.88 -13.98
CA GLU A 45 19.53 8.17 -12.66
C GLU A 45 18.01 8.03 -12.77
N ALA A 46 17.50 6.84 -12.41
CA ALA A 46 16.07 6.64 -12.24
C ALA A 46 15.66 7.66 -11.18
N GLY A 47 14.73 8.55 -11.53
CA GLY A 47 14.16 9.46 -10.54
C GLY A 47 13.49 8.67 -9.40
N LYS A 48 12.95 9.36 -8.42
CA LYS A 48 12.22 8.71 -7.32
C LYS A 48 10.99 7.95 -7.81
N ILE A 49 10.65 6.87 -7.13
CA ILE A 49 9.45 6.07 -7.35
C ILE A 49 8.55 6.11 -6.11
N THR A 50 7.28 6.47 -6.27
CA THR A 50 6.31 6.42 -5.17
C THR A 50 5.61 5.06 -5.16
N ILE A 51 5.71 4.35 -4.05
CA ILE A 51 5.13 3.02 -3.86
C ILE A 51 4.15 3.05 -2.69
N GLY A 52 2.96 2.50 -2.92
CA GLY A 52 1.93 2.37 -1.89
C GLY A 52 2.11 1.14 -1.03
N THR A 53 1.98 1.30 0.30
CA THR A 53 1.95 0.17 1.24
C THR A 53 1.13 0.52 2.48
N LYS A 54 0.92 -0.44 3.38
CA LYS A 54 0.35 -0.19 4.70
C LYS A 54 1.41 0.40 5.64
N PHE A 55 0.96 1.20 6.61
CA PHE A 55 1.86 1.79 7.61
C PHE A 55 1.64 1.23 9.01
N ASP A 56 0.59 0.41 9.19
CA ASP A 56 0.10 -0.05 10.48
C ASP A 56 0.12 -1.58 10.68
N GLN A 57 0.63 -2.35 9.72
CA GLN A 57 0.56 -3.82 9.76
C GLN A 57 1.91 -4.44 10.12
N PRO A 58 2.10 -4.93 11.37
CA PRO A 58 3.33 -5.59 11.81
C PRO A 58 3.66 -6.81 10.97
N GLY A 59 4.92 -6.93 10.57
CA GLY A 59 5.39 -8.04 9.72
C GLY A 59 5.03 -7.91 8.24
N LEU A 60 4.21 -6.94 7.82
CA LEU A 60 3.75 -6.77 6.43
C LEU A 60 4.10 -5.38 5.89
N GLY A 61 3.41 -4.33 6.31
CA GLY A 61 3.70 -2.95 5.97
C GLY A 61 3.60 -2.09 7.22
N LEU A 62 4.74 -1.79 7.84
CA LEU A 62 4.82 -1.05 9.10
C LEU A 62 5.76 0.14 8.97
N LYS A 63 5.27 1.32 9.35
CA LYS A 63 6.12 2.49 9.57
C LYS A 63 6.60 2.49 11.00
N ASN A 64 7.89 2.28 11.18
CA ASN A 64 8.52 2.24 12.51
C ASN A 64 8.64 3.65 13.13
N PRO A 65 8.86 3.76 14.45
CA PRO A 65 9.02 5.06 15.11
C PRO A 65 10.20 5.91 14.58
N ASP A 66 11.22 5.28 13.99
CA ASP A 66 12.35 5.96 13.33
C ASP A 66 12.01 6.43 11.90
N GLY A 67 10.76 6.24 11.46
CA GLY A 67 10.27 6.62 10.15
C GLY A 67 10.56 5.61 9.03
N LYS A 68 11.34 4.56 9.29
CA LYS A 68 11.65 3.52 8.29
C LYS A 68 10.48 2.57 8.11
N MET A 69 10.34 2.09 6.89
CA MET A 69 9.37 1.06 6.56
C MET A 69 9.98 -0.33 6.76
N SER A 70 9.15 -1.29 7.20
CA SER A 70 9.53 -2.69 7.37
C SER A 70 8.34 -3.62 7.12
N GLY A 71 8.63 -4.88 6.80
CA GLY A 71 7.65 -5.93 6.63
C GLY A 71 7.77 -6.64 5.27
N PHE A 72 7.02 -7.71 5.11
CA PHE A 72 7.09 -8.57 3.93
C PHE A 72 6.65 -7.83 2.66
N ASP A 73 5.55 -7.06 2.69
CA ASP A 73 5.11 -6.23 1.56
C ASP A 73 6.17 -5.19 1.17
N VAL A 74 6.86 -4.62 2.18
CA VAL A 74 7.95 -3.64 1.98
C VAL A 74 9.15 -4.31 1.30
N ASP A 75 9.55 -5.51 1.77
CA ASP A 75 10.66 -6.25 1.17
C ASP A 75 10.33 -6.69 -0.27
N VAL A 76 9.10 -7.16 -0.54
CA VAL A 76 8.62 -7.50 -1.89
C VAL A 76 8.64 -6.27 -2.80
N ALA A 77 8.07 -5.15 -2.35
CA ALA A 77 8.02 -3.92 -3.13
C ALA A 77 9.42 -3.34 -3.40
N THR A 78 10.33 -3.43 -2.43
CA THR A 78 11.72 -2.99 -2.59
C THR A 78 12.46 -3.86 -3.61
N TYR A 79 12.28 -5.18 -3.56
CA TYR A 79 12.86 -6.09 -4.54
C TYR A 79 12.36 -5.77 -5.96
N VAL A 80 11.05 -5.63 -6.12
CA VAL A 80 10.43 -5.25 -7.40
C VAL A 80 10.97 -3.91 -7.90
N ALA A 81 11.07 -2.90 -7.04
CA ALA A 81 11.64 -1.60 -7.41
C ALA A 81 13.09 -1.75 -7.89
N GLY A 82 13.89 -2.61 -7.25
CA GLY A 82 15.26 -2.93 -7.66
C GLY A 82 15.33 -3.52 -9.08
N GLU A 83 14.45 -4.46 -9.41
CA GLU A 83 14.35 -5.05 -10.76
C GLU A 83 13.85 -4.03 -11.81
N LEU A 84 13.13 -2.99 -11.38
CA LEU A 84 12.75 -1.86 -12.23
C LEU A 84 13.85 -0.79 -12.36
N GLY A 85 15.00 -0.96 -11.69
CA GLY A 85 16.16 -0.08 -11.78
C GLY A 85 16.23 1.03 -10.72
N PHE A 86 15.39 0.98 -9.68
CA PHE A 86 15.41 1.94 -8.57
C PHE A 86 16.18 1.39 -7.38
N LYS A 87 16.90 2.25 -6.68
CA LYS A 87 17.57 1.91 -5.42
C LYS A 87 16.59 2.07 -4.25
N PRO A 88 16.86 1.43 -3.09
CA PRO A 88 16.00 1.59 -1.91
C PRO A 88 15.81 3.05 -1.47
N GLU A 89 16.84 3.89 -1.61
CA GLU A 89 16.81 5.34 -1.29
C GLU A 89 15.97 6.18 -2.25
N ASP A 90 15.63 5.64 -3.43
CA ASP A 90 14.78 6.28 -4.42
C ASP A 90 13.28 6.01 -4.17
N ILE A 91 12.96 5.15 -3.21
CA ILE A 91 11.56 4.77 -2.91
C ILE A 91 10.95 5.80 -1.95
N GLU A 92 9.87 6.43 -2.41
CA GLU A 92 8.98 7.24 -1.58
C GLU A 92 7.75 6.41 -1.18
N TRP A 93 7.65 6.11 0.11
CA TRP A 93 6.54 5.31 0.62
C TRP A 93 5.29 6.15 0.82
N LYS A 94 4.16 5.69 0.28
CA LYS A 94 2.85 6.33 0.46
C LYS A 94 1.91 5.40 1.20
N GLU A 95 1.33 5.90 2.28
CA GLU A 95 0.29 5.17 2.99
C GLU A 95 -0.90 4.89 2.07
N SER A 96 -1.34 3.63 2.02
CA SER A 96 -2.39 3.17 1.11
C SER A 96 -3.47 2.40 1.85
N PRO A 97 -4.38 3.11 2.56
CA PRO A 97 -5.52 2.52 3.23
C PRO A 97 -6.40 1.72 2.26
N SER A 98 -7.04 0.66 2.75
CA SER A 98 -7.77 -0.30 1.89
C SER A 98 -8.78 0.34 0.96
N GLY A 99 -9.53 1.34 1.42
CA GLY A 99 -10.53 2.02 0.61
C GLY A 99 -9.99 3.07 -0.37
N GLN A 100 -8.68 3.36 -0.37
CA GLN A 100 -8.09 4.41 -1.20
C GLN A 100 -7.18 3.87 -2.30
N ARG A 101 -6.83 2.57 -2.28
CA ARG A 101 -5.80 1.98 -3.15
C ARG A 101 -6.09 2.17 -4.64
N GLU A 102 -7.31 1.87 -5.07
CA GLU A 102 -7.71 2.03 -6.46
C GLU A 102 -7.61 3.50 -6.91
N THR A 103 -8.06 4.44 -6.08
CA THR A 103 -7.99 5.89 -6.37
C THR A 103 -6.55 6.39 -6.42
N LEU A 104 -5.67 5.93 -5.52
CA LEU A 104 -4.25 6.30 -5.53
C LEU A 104 -3.56 5.86 -6.83
N ILE A 105 -3.88 4.66 -7.31
CA ILE A 105 -3.36 4.12 -8.58
C ILE A 105 -3.94 4.90 -9.77
N GLN A 106 -5.25 5.08 -9.82
CA GLN A 106 -5.93 5.75 -10.93
C GLN A 106 -5.48 7.20 -11.12
N ASN A 107 -5.16 7.89 -10.02
CA ASN A 107 -4.70 9.28 -10.01
C ASN A 107 -3.16 9.42 -10.11
N ASP A 108 -2.45 8.36 -10.47
CA ASP A 108 -0.99 8.35 -10.61
C ASP A 108 -0.23 8.84 -9.35
N GLN A 109 -0.83 8.69 -8.17
CA GLN A 109 -0.22 9.07 -6.91
C GLN A 109 0.80 8.04 -6.40
N VAL A 110 0.79 6.85 -6.98
CA VAL A 110 1.73 5.76 -6.75
C VAL A 110 1.99 5.04 -8.08
N LYS A 111 3.19 4.50 -8.26
CA LYS A 111 3.49 3.68 -9.43
C LYS A 111 2.88 2.30 -9.32
N PHE A 112 2.93 1.71 -8.12
CA PHE A 112 2.25 0.47 -7.78
C PHE A 112 2.01 0.37 -6.26
N ILE A 113 1.20 -0.60 -5.82
CA ILE A 113 0.86 -0.84 -4.40
C ILE A 113 1.10 -2.30 -4.03
N ALA A 114 1.93 -2.54 -3.01
CA ALA A 114 2.05 -3.80 -2.28
C ALA A 114 1.60 -3.55 -0.82
N ALA A 115 0.39 -3.98 -0.48
CA ALA A 115 -0.29 -3.57 0.75
C ALA A 115 -1.34 -4.59 1.20
N THR A 116 -0.96 -5.88 1.35
CA THR A 116 -1.93 -6.95 1.63
C THR A 116 -3.15 -6.85 0.70
N TYR A 117 -2.87 -6.70 -0.60
CA TYR A 117 -3.86 -6.26 -1.58
C TYR A 117 -4.45 -7.46 -2.31
N SER A 118 -5.56 -7.99 -1.79
CA SER A 118 -6.25 -9.14 -2.39
C SER A 118 -6.70 -8.83 -3.81
N ILE A 119 -6.31 -9.70 -4.73
CA ILE A 119 -6.77 -9.70 -6.13
C ILE A 119 -8.23 -10.12 -6.14
N THR A 120 -9.10 -9.29 -6.72
CA THR A 120 -10.53 -9.60 -6.93
C THR A 120 -11.00 -9.09 -8.28
N ASP A 121 -12.04 -9.70 -8.86
CA ASP A 121 -12.58 -9.27 -10.15
C ASP A 121 -13.08 -7.83 -10.10
N ALA A 122 -13.78 -7.44 -9.03
CA ALA A 122 -14.25 -6.06 -8.84
C ALA A 122 -13.11 -5.03 -8.79
N ARG A 123 -11.93 -5.40 -8.30
CA ARG A 123 -10.72 -4.55 -8.32
C ARG A 123 -10.05 -4.57 -9.69
N LYS A 124 -10.02 -5.73 -10.37
CA LYS A 124 -9.50 -5.85 -11.73
C LYS A 124 -10.28 -5.01 -12.76
N GLU A 125 -11.53 -4.64 -12.48
CA GLU A 125 -12.25 -3.67 -13.30
C GLU A 125 -11.64 -2.27 -13.27
N LYS A 126 -10.97 -1.89 -12.17
CA LYS A 126 -10.47 -0.55 -11.89
C LYS A 126 -8.96 -0.39 -12.04
N VAL A 127 -8.20 -1.43 -11.71
CA VAL A 127 -6.74 -1.48 -11.71
C VAL A 127 -6.27 -2.85 -12.19
N ASP A 128 -5.02 -2.98 -12.59
CA ASP A 128 -4.43 -4.28 -12.87
C ASP A 128 -3.66 -4.82 -11.66
N PHE A 129 -3.36 -6.11 -11.68
CA PHE A 129 -2.57 -6.79 -10.68
C PHE A 129 -1.47 -7.62 -11.31
N ALA A 130 -0.30 -7.63 -10.66
CA ALA A 130 0.75 -8.61 -10.84
C ALA A 130 0.80 -9.54 -9.61
N GLY A 131 1.27 -10.76 -9.78
CA GLY A 131 1.29 -11.79 -8.75
C GLY A 131 0.23 -12.89 -8.98
N PRO A 132 -0.25 -13.57 -7.92
CA PRO A 132 -0.05 -13.26 -6.50
C PRO A 132 1.39 -13.49 -6.03
N TYR A 133 1.80 -12.79 -4.95
CA TYR A 133 3.07 -13.03 -4.26
C TYR A 133 2.88 -13.74 -2.91
N LEU A 134 1.65 -13.83 -2.41
CA LEU A 134 1.29 -14.56 -1.20
C LEU A 134 -0.17 -15.02 -1.31
N ILE A 135 -0.48 -16.21 -0.75
CA ILE A 135 -1.85 -16.67 -0.52
C ILE A 135 -2.01 -16.88 0.98
N THR A 136 -3.09 -16.33 1.54
CA THR A 136 -3.50 -16.44 2.94
C THR A 136 -5.01 -16.60 3.02
N GLY A 137 -5.60 -16.44 4.19
CA GLY A 137 -7.05 -16.50 4.36
C GLY A 137 -7.52 -15.65 5.53
N GLN A 138 -8.79 -15.27 5.52
CA GLN A 138 -9.42 -14.50 6.59
C GLN A 138 -9.60 -15.35 7.84
N SER A 139 -9.33 -14.77 9.01
CA SER A 139 -9.49 -15.38 10.33
C SER A 139 -10.00 -14.36 11.35
N LEU A 140 -9.94 -14.69 12.63
CA LEU A 140 -10.39 -13.85 13.74
C LEU A 140 -9.29 -13.67 14.77
N LEU A 141 -9.15 -12.44 15.29
CA LEU A 141 -8.34 -12.10 16.45
C LEU A 141 -9.28 -11.79 17.62
N VAL A 142 -9.03 -12.42 18.76
CA VAL A 142 -9.75 -12.20 19.99
C VAL A 142 -8.79 -11.96 21.15
N LYS A 143 -9.27 -11.47 22.29
CA LYS A 143 -8.46 -11.44 23.52
C LYS A 143 -8.04 -12.85 23.91
N ALA A 144 -6.89 -12.99 24.56
CA ALA A 144 -6.30 -14.28 24.88
C ALA A 144 -7.20 -15.12 25.81
N ASP A 145 -7.93 -14.47 26.72
CA ASP A 145 -8.87 -15.08 27.67
C ASP A 145 -10.27 -15.38 27.08
N ASN A 146 -10.52 -14.97 25.82
CA ASN A 146 -11.80 -15.25 25.17
C ASN A 146 -12.01 -16.75 24.98
N THR A 147 -13.20 -17.24 25.33
CA THR A 147 -13.64 -18.65 25.17
C THR A 147 -14.87 -18.80 24.28
N ASP A 148 -15.56 -17.69 23.98
CA ASP A 148 -16.87 -17.70 23.32
C ASP A 148 -16.76 -17.69 21.79
N ILE A 149 -15.74 -16.97 21.26
CA ILE A 149 -15.54 -16.84 19.82
C ILE A 149 -14.47 -17.85 19.41
N THR A 150 -14.89 -18.89 18.71
CA THR A 150 -14.04 -20.00 18.24
C THR A 150 -13.93 -20.06 16.72
N GLY A 151 -14.73 -19.27 15.99
CA GLY A 151 -14.79 -19.21 14.54
C GLY A 151 -15.86 -18.24 14.06
N ALA A 152 -15.99 -18.08 12.74
CA ALA A 152 -16.90 -17.11 12.11
C ALA A 152 -18.38 -17.32 12.52
N GLU A 153 -18.80 -18.57 12.73
CA GLU A 153 -20.17 -18.88 13.13
C GLU A 153 -20.53 -18.35 14.53
N SER A 154 -19.52 -18.23 15.42
CA SER A 154 -19.72 -17.68 16.77
C SER A 154 -20.07 -16.18 16.80
N LEU A 155 -19.83 -15.48 15.68
CA LEU A 155 -20.06 -14.03 15.58
C LEU A 155 -21.53 -13.65 15.51
N GLN A 156 -22.42 -14.58 15.14
CA GLN A 156 -23.84 -14.31 14.92
C GLN A 156 -24.62 -14.01 16.22
N ASN A 157 -24.04 -14.24 17.38
CA ASN A 157 -24.67 -14.07 18.68
C ASN A 157 -24.46 -12.64 19.25
N ASN A 158 -24.86 -11.61 18.50
CA ASN A 158 -24.71 -10.19 18.88
C ASN A 158 -23.27 -9.76 19.18
N LYS A 159 -22.28 -10.45 18.66
CA LYS A 159 -20.87 -10.07 18.81
C LYS A 159 -20.55 -8.85 17.96
N LYS A 160 -19.77 -7.94 18.54
CA LYS A 160 -19.24 -6.76 17.84
C LYS A 160 -17.94 -7.13 17.18
N LEU A 161 -17.89 -7.02 15.86
CA LEU A 161 -16.74 -7.35 15.04
C LEU A 161 -16.15 -6.09 14.43
N CYS A 162 -14.83 -5.96 14.43
CA CYS A 162 -14.15 -4.89 13.71
C CYS A 162 -13.46 -5.42 12.45
N SER A 163 -13.52 -4.63 11.39
CA SER A 163 -12.68 -4.77 10.19
C SER A 163 -12.43 -3.41 9.55
N VAL A 164 -11.63 -3.37 8.48
CA VAL A 164 -11.25 -2.11 7.81
C VAL A 164 -12.15 -1.82 6.61
N SER A 165 -12.59 -0.57 6.50
CA SER A 165 -13.36 -0.07 5.36
C SER A 165 -12.63 -0.34 4.03
N GLY A 166 -13.37 -0.88 3.03
CA GLY A 166 -12.81 -1.20 1.70
C GLY A 166 -11.92 -2.44 1.66
N SER A 167 -11.81 -3.20 2.77
CA SER A 167 -11.14 -4.50 2.77
C SER A 167 -12.05 -5.61 2.27
N THR A 168 -11.46 -6.67 1.68
CA THR A 168 -12.18 -7.91 1.30
C THR A 168 -12.77 -8.61 2.53
N PRO A 169 -12.06 -8.69 3.69
CA PRO A 169 -12.64 -9.24 4.91
C PRO A 169 -13.91 -8.51 5.38
N ALA A 170 -13.92 -7.17 5.37
CA ALA A 170 -15.12 -6.42 5.75
C ALA A 170 -16.29 -6.68 4.80
N GLN A 171 -16.02 -6.73 3.48
CA GLN A 171 -17.06 -7.02 2.49
C GLN A 171 -17.61 -8.43 2.67
N ARG A 172 -16.75 -9.44 2.86
CA ARG A 172 -17.19 -10.83 3.07
C ARG A 172 -18.10 -10.98 4.30
N ILE A 173 -17.81 -10.27 5.37
CA ILE A 173 -18.70 -10.30 6.57
C ILE A 173 -20.07 -9.73 6.22
N LYS A 174 -20.15 -8.63 5.50
CA LYS A 174 -21.44 -8.06 5.07
C LYS A 174 -22.24 -9.04 4.21
N ASP A 175 -21.57 -9.75 3.31
CA ASP A 175 -22.20 -10.63 2.33
C ASP A 175 -22.63 -11.96 2.96
N LYS A 176 -21.80 -12.55 3.81
CA LYS A 176 -22.02 -13.91 4.34
C LYS A 176 -22.60 -13.96 5.75
N TYR A 177 -22.41 -12.90 6.54
CA TYR A 177 -22.80 -12.85 7.95
C TYR A 177 -23.55 -11.54 8.27
N PRO A 178 -24.71 -11.28 7.61
CA PRO A 178 -25.41 -9.99 7.72
C PRO A 178 -25.96 -9.69 9.12
N GLY A 179 -26.05 -10.71 10.01
CA GLY A 179 -26.45 -10.55 11.41
C GLY A 179 -25.34 -10.11 12.35
N VAL A 180 -24.09 -10.02 11.88
CA VAL A 180 -22.94 -9.61 12.68
C VAL A 180 -22.91 -8.08 12.83
N GLN A 181 -22.68 -7.59 14.05
CA GLN A 181 -22.50 -6.15 14.30
C GLN A 181 -21.10 -5.69 13.84
N LEU A 182 -20.95 -5.46 12.53
CA LEU A 182 -19.67 -5.04 11.94
C LEU A 182 -19.44 -3.54 12.15
N GLN A 183 -18.39 -3.20 12.90
CA GLN A 183 -17.81 -1.86 12.98
C GLN A 183 -16.64 -1.76 11.98
N GLN A 184 -16.55 -0.65 11.25
CA GLN A 184 -15.50 -0.42 10.28
C GLN A 184 -14.65 0.78 10.66
N TYR A 185 -13.34 0.59 10.67
CA TYR A 185 -12.33 1.62 10.91
C TYR A 185 -11.44 1.79 9.67
N ASP A 186 -10.60 2.79 9.66
CA ASP A 186 -9.68 3.06 8.54
C ASP A 186 -8.41 2.19 8.58
N THR A 187 -8.02 1.74 9.81
CA THR A 187 -6.81 0.94 10.04
C THR A 187 -7.08 -0.28 10.91
N TYR A 188 -6.28 -1.34 10.74
CA TYR A 188 -6.36 -2.50 11.62
C TYR A 188 -5.79 -2.22 13.01
N SER A 189 -4.82 -1.32 13.13
CA SER A 189 -4.34 -0.86 14.44
C SER A 189 -5.47 -0.25 15.29
N ALA A 190 -6.37 0.52 14.69
CA ALA A 190 -7.56 1.05 15.37
C ALA A 190 -8.54 -0.07 15.79
N CYS A 191 -8.74 -1.10 14.94
CA CYS A 191 -9.52 -2.27 15.29
C CYS A 191 -8.92 -3.05 16.48
N VAL A 192 -7.61 -3.26 16.49
CA VAL A 192 -6.91 -3.97 17.58
C VAL A 192 -6.96 -3.18 18.87
N GLU A 193 -6.85 -1.87 18.82
CA GLU A 193 -7.01 -1.02 20.00
C GLU A 193 -8.46 -1.06 20.52
N ALA A 194 -9.47 -1.08 19.63
CA ALA A 194 -10.87 -1.26 20.01
C ALA A 194 -11.10 -2.62 20.68
N LEU A 195 -10.47 -3.71 20.18
CA LEU A 195 -10.51 -5.03 20.79
C LEU A 195 -9.86 -5.03 22.18
N LYS A 196 -8.69 -4.43 22.31
CA LYS A 196 -7.96 -4.31 23.58
C LYS A 196 -8.79 -3.62 24.64
N ASN A 197 -9.48 -2.54 24.28
CA ASN A 197 -10.34 -1.75 25.17
C ASN A 197 -11.74 -2.34 25.39
N GLY A 198 -12.09 -3.46 24.72
CA GLY A 198 -13.39 -4.12 24.85
C GLY A 198 -14.55 -3.40 24.14
N ALA A 199 -14.24 -2.47 23.22
CA ALA A 199 -15.25 -1.82 22.38
C ALA A 199 -15.81 -2.79 21.32
N VAL A 200 -14.99 -3.76 20.89
CA VAL A 200 -15.38 -4.88 20.04
C VAL A 200 -14.93 -6.21 20.65
N ASP A 201 -15.58 -7.31 20.25
CA ASP A 201 -15.33 -8.65 20.76
C ASP A 201 -14.27 -9.39 19.92
N ALA A 202 -14.14 -9.03 18.65
CA ALA A 202 -13.18 -9.61 17.73
C ALA A 202 -12.77 -8.61 16.62
N VAL A 203 -11.60 -8.89 16.02
CA VAL A 203 -11.14 -8.26 14.76
C VAL A 203 -11.07 -9.34 13.70
N THR A 204 -11.51 -9.03 12.48
CA THR A 204 -11.38 -9.94 11.34
C THR A 204 -10.59 -9.30 10.21
N THR A 205 -9.62 -10.05 9.75
CA THR A 205 -8.84 -9.84 8.54
C THR A 205 -8.03 -11.10 8.24
N ASP A 206 -7.04 -11.00 7.37
CA ASP A 206 -6.22 -12.11 6.95
C ASP A 206 -5.31 -12.58 8.09
N GLU A 207 -5.15 -13.89 8.21
CA GLU A 207 -4.44 -14.53 9.32
C GLU A 207 -3.04 -13.95 9.54
N VAL A 208 -2.29 -13.69 8.46
CA VAL A 208 -0.93 -13.14 8.54
C VAL A 208 -0.91 -11.73 9.17
N ILE A 209 -1.96 -10.92 8.96
CA ILE A 209 -2.11 -9.60 9.58
C ILE A 209 -2.39 -9.78 11.08
N LEU A 210 -3.35 -10.66 11.42
CA LEU A 210 -3.74 -10.93 12.80
C LEU A 210 -2.59 -11.49 13.62
N ALA A 211 -1.81 -12.41 13.04
CA ALA A 211 -0.64 -13.00 13.69
C ALA A 211 0.44 -11.95 13.97
N GLY A 212 0.64 -11.00 13.04
CA GLY A 212 1.55 -9.87 13.26
C GLY A 212 1.16 -9.04 14.50
N TYR A 213 -0.12 -8.71 14.66
CA TYR A 213 -0.60 -8.00 15.85
C TYR A 213 -0.52 -8.83 17.13
N ALA A 214 -0.84 -10.12 17.06
CA ALA A 214 -0.72 -11.02 18.22
C ALA A 214 0.75 -11.12 18.69
N ALA A 215 1.69 -11.17 17.75
CA ALA A 215 3.12 -11.21 18.05
C ALA A 215 3.67 -9.91 18.66
N GLN A 216 3.10 -8.75 18.31
CA GLN A 216 3.48 -7.46 18.93
C GLN A 216 3.13 -7.37 20.42
N THR A 217 2.10 -8.11 20.86
CA THR A 217 1.61 -8.06 22.24
C THR A 217 1.40 -9.48 22.76
N PRO A 218 2.48 -10.22 23.04
CA PRO A 218 2.40 -11.61 23.47
C PRO A 218 1.49 -11.77 24.69
N GLY A 219 0.58 -12.75 24.61
CA GLY A 219 -0.35 -13.07 25.69
C GLY A 219 -1.60 -12.17 25.77
N ALA A 220 -1.71 -11.10 24.96
CA ALA A 220 -2.91 -10.25 24.93
C ALA A 220 -4.00 -10.77 24.00
N PHE A 221 -3.60 -11.35 22.88
CA PHE A 221 -4.50 -11.80 21.82
C PHE A 221 -4.17 -13.20 21.34
N LYS A 222 -5.13 -13.83 20.67
CA LYS A 222 -4.95 -15.08 19.93
C LYS A 222 -5.78 -15.08 18.65
N VAL A 223 -5.24 -15.72 17.61
CA VAL A 223 -5.97 -16.00 16.38
C VAL A 223 -6.79 -17.28 16.57
N VAL A 224 -8.04 -17.27 16.13
CA VAL A 224 -8.98 -18.38 16.33
C VAL A 224 -9.78 -18.70 15.06
N GLY A 225 -10.29 -19.94 14.97
CA GLY A 225 -11.26 -20.38 13.97
C GLY A 225 -10.67 -20.82 12.64
N GLY A 226 -9.33 -20.85 12.51
CA GLY A 226 -8.68 -21.15 11.22
C GLY A 226 -9.05 -20.13 10.14
N THR A 227 -8.63 -20.37 8.91
CA THR A 227 -8.99 -19.51 7.77
C THR A 227 -10.32 -19.95 7.15
N PHE A 228 -11.18 -18.99 6.82
CA PHE A 228 -12.49 -19.23 6.20
C PHE A 228 -12.64 -18.54 4.84
N SER A 229 -11.51 -18.14 4.22
CA SER A 229 -11.44 -17.65 2.86
C SER A 229 -10.07 -17.94 2.26
N GLU A 230 -9.92 -17.65 0.96
CA GLU A 230 -8.64 -17.53 0.28
C GLU A 230 -8.44 -16.07 -0.13
N GLU A 231 -7.27 -15.50 0.20
CA GLU A 231 -6.86 -14.15 -0.14
C GLU A 231 -5.53 -14.20 -0.90
N LYS A 232 -5.57 -13.84 -2.17
CA LYS A 232 -4.40 -13.79 -3.07
C LYS A 232 -3.84 -12.38 -3.08
N TYR A 233 -2.70 -12.14 -2.43
CA TYR A 233 -2.07 -10.82 -2.43
C TYR A 233 -1.32 -10.57 -3.74
N GLY A 234 -1.70 -9.51 -4.43
CA GLY A 234 -1.03 -9.04 -5.61
C GLY A 234 -0.51 -7.60 -5.46
N ILE A 235 0.32 -7.21 -6.41
CA ILE A 235 0.78 -5.84 -6.58
C ILE A 235 -0.18 -5.14 -7.52
N GLY A 236 -0.91 -4.15 -6.99
CA GLY A 236 -1.84 -3.33 -7.78
C GLY A 236 -1.09 -2.24 -8.56
N LEU A 237 -1.45 -2.04 -9.82
CA LEU A 237 -0.87 -1.05 -10.71
C LEU A 237 -1.94 -0.47 -11.63
N LYS A 238 -1.57 0.56 -12.41
CA LYS A 238 -2.50 1.23 -13.32
C LYS A 238 -3.09 0.24 -14.32
N LYS A 239 -4.40 0.41 -14.58
CA LYS A 239 -5.13 -0.39 -15.55
C LYS A 239 -4.47 -0.28 -16.92
N ASP A 240 -4.34 -1.43 -17.61
CA ASP A 240 -3.79 -1.57 -18.97
C ASP A 240 -2.27 -1.23 -19.10
N ASP A 241 -1.54 -1.03 -18.00
CA ASP A 241 -0.07 -0.94 -18.01
C ASP A 241 0.55 -2.35 -18.08
N THR A 242 0.37 -3.01 -19.22
CA THR A 242 0.79 -4.39 -19.45
C THR A 242 2.31 -4.57 -19.40
N GLU A 243 3.06 -3.54 -19.78
CA GLU A 243 4.52 -3.56 -19.71
C GLU A 243 5.00 -3.61 -18.26
N LEU A 244 4.49 -2.70 -17.41
CA LEU A 244 4.82 -2.70 -15.99
C LEU A 244 4.36 -3.99 -15.31
N ARG A 245 3.14 -4.47 -15.61
CA ARG A 245 2.63 -5.73 -15.07
C ARG A 245 3.54 -6.90 -15.38
N THR A 246 4.01 -7.00 -16.62
CA THR A 246 4.95 -8.05 -17.04
C THR A 246 6.25 -7.96 -16.24
N LYS A 247 6.85 -6.77 -16.14
CA LYS A 247 8.09 -6.55 -15.38
C LYS A 247 7.94 -6.90 -13.90
N ILE A 248 6.81 -6.54 -13.29
CA ILE A 248 6.54 -6.88 -11.88
C ILE A 248 6.36 -8.39 -11.70
N ASN A 249 5.64 -9.06 -12.61
CA ASN A 249 5.50 -10.51 -12.59
C ASN A 249 6.86 -11.22 -12.71
N ASP A 250 7.72 -10.77 -13.64
CA ASP A 250 9.07 -11.31 -13.82
C ASP A 250 9.92 -11.10 -12.55
N ALA A 251 9.78 -9.96 -11.89
CA ALA A 251 10.47 -9.66 -10.63
C ALA A 251 9.99 -10.58 -9.49
N ILE A 252 8.68 -10.84 -9.38
CA ILE A 252 8.13 -11.76 -8.37
C ILE A 252 8.67 -13.17 -8.59
N GLU A 253 8.57 -13.71 -9.81
CA GLU A 253 9.08 -15.05 -10.13
C GLU A 253 10.61 -15.16 -9.89
N LYS A 254 11.36 -14.09 -10.17
CA LYS A 254 12.80 -14.05 -9.89
C LYS A 254 13.07 -14.07 -8.38
N MET A 255 12.33 -13.27 -7.59
CA MET A 255 12.43 -13.23 -6.14
C MET A 255 12.15 -14.58 -5.49
N GLU A 256 11.18 -15.33 -6.02
CA GLU A 256 10.86 -16.70 -5.60
C GLU A 256 11.99 -17.67 -5.96
N LYS A 257 12.50 -17.59 -7.17
CA LYS A 257 13.52 -18.49 -7.71
C LYS A 257 14.89 -18.33 -7.04
N ASP A 258 15.29 -17.10 -6.71
CA ASP A 258 16.59 -16.82 -6.07
C ASP A 258 16.56 -16.95 -4.54
N GLY A 259 15.38 -17.26 -3.97
CA GLY A 259 15.18 -17.49 -2.54
C GLY A 259 14.96 -16.21 -1.72
N ALA A 260 14.99 -15.02 -2.33
CA ALA A 260 14.77 -13.75 -1.65
C ALA A 260 13.34 -13.66 -1.06
N TRP A 261 12.34 -14.26 -1.74
CA TRP A 261 10.98 -14.37 -1.25
C TRP A 261 10.91 -15.10 0.10
N LYS A 262 11.55 -16.29 0.16
CA LYS A 262 11.55 -17.08 1.40
C LYS A 262 12.29 -16.37 2.51
N ALA A 263 13.44 -15.75 2.22
CA ALA A 263 14.21 -15.00 3.19
C ALA A 263 13.42 -13.79 3.74
N ALA A 264 12.69 -13.06 2.88
CA ALA A 264 11.82 -11.97 3.28
C ALA A 264 10.65 -12.47 4.14
N PHE A 265 10.04 -13.59 3.77
CA PHE A 265 8.94 -14.19 4.54
C PHE A 265 9.40 -14.60 5.94
N ASP A 266 10.47 -15.39 6.03
CA ASP A 266 11.00 -15.89 7.31
C ASP A 266 11.42 -14.77 8.23
N LYS A 267 12.05 -13.72 7.68
CA LYS A 267 12.46 -12.51 8.42
C LYS A 267 11.26 -11.78 9.05
N ASN A 268 10.18 -11.61 8.30
CA ASN A 268 9.09 -10.72 8.68
C ASN A 268 7.91 -11.43 9.34
N LEU A 269 7.55 -12.63 8.89
CA LEU A 269 6.38 -13.38 9.36
C LEU A 269 6.75 -14.58 10.22
N GLY A 270 7.98 -15.08 10.14
CA GLY A 270 8.51 -16.11 11.04
C GLY A 270 8.38 -15.76 12.52
N PRO A 271 8.71 -14.54 12.96
CA PRO A 271 8.54 -14.12 14.36
C PRO A 271 7.09 -14.17 14.86
N ALA A 272 6.10 -14.10 13.96
CA ALA A 272 4.68 -14.27 14.28
C ALA A 272 4.25 -15.75 14.34
N GLY A 273 5.19 -16.70 14.22
CA GLY A 273 4.92 -18.13 14.25
C GLY A 273 4.36 -18.70 12.95
N ILE A 274 4.44 -17.94 11.84
CA ILE A 274 3.94 -18.40 10.54
C ILE A 274 5.08 -19.10 9.79
N THR A 275 4.82 -20.33 9.34
CA THR A 275 5.75 -21.07 8.49
C THR A 275 5.56 -20.65 7.04
N ALA A 276 6.66 -20.40 6.33
CA ALA A 276 6.61 -20.05 4.91
C ALA A 276 5.96 -21.17 4.09
N PRO A 277 4.87 -20.90 3.37
CA PRO A 277 4.32 -21.84 2.39
C PRO A 277 5.24 -21.90 1.15
N ALA A 278 4.92 -22.77 0.22
CA ALA A 278 5.48 -22.65 -1.12
C ALA A 278 4.98 -21.32 -1.75
N PRO A 279 5.84 -20.56 -2.43
CA PRO A 279 5.40 -19.38 -3.17
C PRO A 279 4.28 -19.72 -4.16
N PRO A 280 3.27 -18.88 -4.32
CA PRO A 280 2.20 -19.14 -5.28
C PRO A 280 2.69 -18.91 -6.72
N ALA A 281 2.16 -19.66 -7.67
CA ALA A 281 2.42 -19.35 -9.07
C ALA A 281 1.81 -18.01 -9.47
N VAL A 282 2.57 -17.22 -10.22
CA VAL A 282 2.12 -15.93 -10.77
C VAL A 282 1.02 -16.16 -11.81
N ASP A 283 -0.08 -15.46 -11.70
CA ASP A 283 -1.20 -15.46 -12.64
C ASP A 283 -0.96 -14.39 -13.73
N ARG A 284 -0.56 -14.85 -14.93
CA ARG A 284 -0.30 -13.98 -16.09
C ARG A 284 -1.55 -13.93 -16.99
N TYR A 285 -2.27 -12.82 -16.96
CA TYR A 285 -3.48 -12.60 -17.78
C TYR A 285 -3.34 -11.38 -18.69
#